data_fde45d143937487e42daf7b20c4453f5
#
_entry.id   fde45d143937487e42daf7b20c4453f5
#
_cell.length_a   1.000
_cell.length_b   1.000
_cell.length_c   1.000
_cell.angle_alpha   90.00
_cell.angle_beta   90.00
_cell.angle_gamma   90.00
#
_symmetry.space_group_name_H-M   'P 1'
#
loop_
_entity.id
_entity.type
_entity.pdbx_description
1 polymer ?
#
loop_
_entity_poly.entity_id
_entity_poly.type
_entity_poly.pdbx_seq_one_letter_code
_entity_poly.pdbx_strand_id
1 'polypeptide(L)'
;LQAYFLVADDVMDNSEMRRGKPCWYRRPDVGLIAINDVFILQSCLFHTLRRRFRLRPAMHAALIELFNQVTMQTELGQLLDLQTQPPNGRTNLAVCNAERYASIVKYKTAFYTIWLPVAGALILAEMHTPEVIAVARPIAMRMVSFYLNMLMLYRMT
;
A
#
# COMPACT_ATOMS: atom_id res chain seq x y z
N LEU A 1 8.19 -2.02 -0.79
CA LEU A 1 7.11 -1.19 -0.28
C LEU A 1 6.06 -2.03 0.43
N GLN A 2 5.42 -3.00 -0.22
CA GLN A 2 4.38 -3.85 0.38
C GLN A 2 4.81 -4.49 1.72
N ALA A 3 6.04 -4.97 1.83
CA ALA A 3 6.51 -5.69 3.02
C ALA A 3 6.44 -4.83 4.28
N TYR A 4 6.94 -3.61 4.23
CA TYR A 4 6.92 -2.74 5.40
C TYR A 4 5.50 -2.29 5.77
N PHE A 5 4.64 -2.04 4.77
CA PHE A 5 3.22 -1.75 5.05
C PHE A 5 2.51 -2.92 5.72
N LEU A 6 2.74 -4.16 5.29
CA LEU A 6 2.11 -5.32 5.91
C LEU A 6 2.58 -5.55 7.35
N VAL A 7 3.87 -5.31 7.65
CA VAL A 7 4.37 -5.40 9.04
C VAL A 7 3.77 -4.30 9.90
N ALA A 8 3.68 -3.07 9.39
CA ALA A 8 3.06 -1.96 10.11
C ALA A 8 1.56 -2.18 10.34
N ASP A 9 0.83 -2.63 9.31
CA ASP A 9 -0.59 -2.98 9.35
C ASP A 9 -0.88 -4.04 10.43
N ASP A 10 -0.08 -5.12 10.45
CA ASP A 10 -0.22 -6.18 11.45
C ASP A 10 -0.10 -5.67 12.89
N VAL A 11 0.82 -4.72 13.15
CA VAL A 11 0.99 -4.11 14.48
C VAL A 11 -0.20 -3.22 14.82
N MET A 12 -0.64 -2.37 13.87
CA MET A 12 -1.73 -1.42 14.08
C MET A 12 -3.08 -2.12 14.29
N ASP A 13 -3.33 -3.20 13.54
CA ASP A 13 -4.57 -3.99 13.61
C ASP A 13 -4.53 -5.07 14.71
N ASN A 14 -3.41 -5.19 15.45
CA ASN A 14 -3.19 -6.24 16.44
C ASN A 14 -3.41 -7.66 15.87
N SER A 15 -3.07 -7.86 14.59
CA SER A 15 -3.26 -9.13 13.88
C SER A 15 -2.43 -10.25 14.51
N GLU A 16 -3.00 -11.46 14.56
CA GLU A 16 -2.29 -12.63 15.12
C GLU A 16 -1.52 -13.39 14.05
N MET A 17 -2.13 -13.55 12.88
CA MET A 17 -1.63 -14.41 11.82
C MET A 17 -1.57 -13.69 10.49
N ARG A 18 -0.53 -13.97 9.70
CA ARG A 18 -0.38 -13.54 8.31
C ARG A 18 0.10 -14.69 7.44
N ARG A 19 -0.69 -15.03 6.41
CA ARG A 19 -0.37 -16.12 5.46
C ARG A 19 -0.07 -17.46 6.16
N GLY A 20 -0.87 -17.79 7.19
CA GLY A 20 -0.75 -19.06 7.93
C GLY A 20 0.41 -19.12 8.92
N LYS A 21 1.07 -17.99 9.21
CA LYS A 21 2.15 -17.89 10.21
C LYS A 21 1.87 -16.74 11.18
N PRO A 22 2.39 -16.80 12.42
CA PRO A 22 2.31 -15.66 13.31
C PRO A 22 2.87 -14.39 12.66
N CYS A 23 2.21 -13.25 12.88
CA CYS A 23 2.70 -11.96 12.43
C CYS A 23 4.09 -11.67 12.97
N TRP A 24 4.89 -10.89 12.25
CA TRP A 24 6.30 -10.64 12.57
C TRP A 24 6.48 -10.14 14.00
N TYR A 25 5.67 -9.17 14.41
CA TYR A 25 5.73 -8.59 15.76
C TYR A 25 5.26 -9.54 16.88
N ARG A 26 4.53 -10.64 16.54
CA ARG A 26 4.10 -11.67 17.49
C ARG A 26 5.19 -12.67 17.84
N ARG A 27 6.30 -12.64 17.15
CA ARG A 27 7.43 -13.52 17.48
C ARG A 27 8.05 -13.09 18.81
N PRO A 28 8.40 -14.04 19.70
CA PRO A 28 8.95 -13.74 21.03
C PRO A 28 10.25 -12.92 21.01
N ASP A 29 11.03 -13.07 19.94
CA ASP A 29 12.31 -12.43 19.73
C ASP A 29 12.21 -11.06 19.02
N VAL A 30 11.03 -10.64 18.62
CA VAL A 30 10.79 -9.41 17.85
C VAL A 30 9.97 -8.38 18.63
N GLY A 31 8.70 -8.68 18.95
CA GLY A 31 7.83 -7.74 19.63
C GLY A 31 7.73 -6.39 18.89
N LEU A 32 7.76 -5.29 19.64
CA LEU A 32 7.67 -3.92 19.08
C LEU A 32 8.94 -3.46 18.33
N ILE A 33 10.02 -4.24 18.33
CA ILE A 33 11.17 -4.00 17.45
C ILE A 33 10.72 -4.01 15.98
N ALA A 34 9.63 -4.72 15.67
CA ALA A 34 9.00 -4.71 14.35
C ALA A 34 8.72 -3.30 13.79
N ILE A 35 8.46 -2.32 14.66
CA ILE A 35 8.27 -0.92 14.25
C ILE A 35 9.55 -0.36 13.64
N ASN A 36 10.71 -0.63 14.27
CA ASN A 36 12.00 -0.21 13.72
C ASN A 36 12.32 -0.95 12.41
N ASP A 37 11.95 -2.24 12.31
CA ASP A 37 12.13 -3.02 11.09
C ASP A 37 11.34 -2.43 9.90
N VAL A 38 10.16 -1.87 10.15
CA VAL A 38 9.36 -1.11 9.14
C VAL A 38 10.20 0.05 8.58
N PHE A 39 10.83 0.87 9.44
CA PHE A 39 11.66 1.99 8.99
C PHE A 39 12.91 1.52 8.26
N ILE A 40 13.52 0.42 8.70
CA ILE A 40 14.69 -0.18 8.01
C ILE A 40 14.28 -0.65 6.61
N LEU A 41 13.14 -1.35 6.47
CA LEU A 41 12.65 -1.83 5.18
C LEU A 41 12.34 -0.67 4.22
N GLN A 42 11.74 0.42 4.74
CA GLN A 42 11.50 1.64 3.96
C GLN A 42 12.81 2.29 3.51
N SER A 43 13.79 2.42 4.40
CA SER A 43 15.11 2.96 4.08
C SER A 43 15.84 2.09 3.05
N CYS A 44 15.77 0.77 3.17
CA CYS A 44 16.33 -0.18 2.20
C CYS A 44 15.71 -0.02 0.80
N LEU A 45 14.41 0.27 0.71
CA LEU A 45 13.74 0.56 -0.56
C LEU A 45 14.41 1.74 -1.26
N PHE A 46 14.50 2.90 -0.60
CA PHE A 46 15.07 4.12 -1.19
C PHE A 46 16.57 3.98 -1.46
N HIS A 47 17.31 3.30 -0.59
CA HIS A 47 18.71 2.95 -0.83
C HIS A 47 18.87 2.10 -2.10
N THR A 48 17.98 1.12 -2.32
CA THR A 48 17.98 0.25 -3.50
C THR A 48 17.71 1.05 -4.77
N LEU A 49 16.70 1.95 -4.76
CA LEU A 49 16.41 2.83 -5.89
C LEU A 49 17.61 3.70 -6.24
N ARG A 50 18.23 4.36 -5.25
CA ARG A 50 19.43 5.17 -5.44
C ARG A 50 20.56 4.36 -6.04
N ARG A 51 20.85 3.16 -5.49
CA ARG A 51 21.96 2.31 -5.95
C ARG A 51 21.76 1.83 -7.39
N ARG A 52 20.52 1.48 -7.77
CA ARG A 52 20.21 0.94 -9.10
C ARG A 52 20.16 2.01 -10.18
N PHE A 53 19.65 3.18 -9.85
CA PHE A 53 19.37 4.24 -10.84
C PHE A 53 20.28 5.47 -10.72
N ARG A 54 21.40 5.40 -9.97
CA ARG A 54 22.33 6.52 -9.76
C ARG A 54 22.88 7.14 -11.05
N LEU A 55 22.99 6.35 -12.12
CA LEU A 55 23.49 6.79 -13.43
C LEU A 55 22.37 7.24 -14.39
N ARG A 56 21.12 7.23 -13.92
CA ARG A 56 19.92 7.67 -14.65
C ARG A 56 19.14 8.67 -13.79
N PRO A 57 19.64 9.91 -13.62
CA PRO A 57 19.10 10.84 -12.60
C PRO A 57 17.62 11.18 -12.83
N ALA A 58 17.18 11.37 -14.08
CA ALA A 58 15.77 11.65 -14.39
C ALA A 58 14.85 10.48 -14.02
N MET A 59 15.25 9.26 -14.37
CA MET A 59 14.50 8.04 -14.01
C MET A 59 14.49 7.81 -12.49
N HIS A 60 15.64 8.05 -11.83
CA HIS A 60 15.73 7.96 -10.37
C HIS A 60 14.77 8.96 -9.71
N ALA A 61 14.76 10.23 -10.14
CA ALA A 61 13.87 11.24 -9.59
C ALA A 61 12.39 10.87 -9.78
N ALA A 62 12.00 10.41 -10.98
CA ALA A 62 10.63 9.98 -11.27
C ALA A 62 10.20 8.79 -10.40
N LEU A 63 11.09 7.80 -10.17
CA LEU A 63 10.80 6.67 -9.29
C LEU A 63 10.68 7.11 -7.82
N ILE A 64 11.58 7.97 -7.32
CA ILE A 64 11.50 8.50 -5.96
C ILE A 64 10.17 9.23 -5.74
N GLU A 65 9.78 10.09 -6.67
CA GLU A 65 8.51 10.83 -6.60
C GLU A 65 7.32 9.88 -6.59
N LEU A 66 7.29 8.90 -7.49
CA LEU A 66 6.23 7.88 -7.55
C LEU A 66 6.12 7.09 -6.24
N PHE A 67 7.24 6.61 -5.70
CA PHE A 67 7.24 5.84 -4.47
C PHE A 67 6.81 6.68 -3.26
N ASN A 68 7.27 7.92 -3.14
CA ASN A 68 6.86 8.84 -2.07
C ASN A 68 5.37 9.15 -2.14
N GLN A 69 4.84 9.47 -3.33
CA GLN A 69 3.43 9.75 -3.53
C GLN A 69 2.56 8.57 -3.14
N VAL A 70 2.91 7.36 -3.60
CA VAL A 70 2.14 6.15 -3.30
C VAL A 70 2.26 5.77 -1.83
N THR A 71 3.42 5.96 -1.20
CA THR A 71 3.61 5.77 0.25
C THR A 71 2.65 6.65 1.02
N MET A 72 2.66 7.96 0.79
CA MET A 72 1.77 8.91 1.47
C MET A 72 0.29 8.57 1.25
N GLN A 73 -0.10 8.22 0.03
CA GLN A 73 -1.48 7.82 -0.27
C GLN A 73 -1.91 6.57 0.51
N THR A 74 -1.01 5.59 0.64
CA THR A 74 -1.27 4.35 1.38
C THR A 74 -1.36 4.59 2.89
N GLU A 75 -0.50 5.44 3.43
CA GLU A 75 -0.53 5.86 4.84
C GLU A 75 -1.84 6.56 5.19
N LEU A 76 -2.30 7.49 4.35
CA LEU A 76 -3.59 8.15 4.52
C LEU A 76 -4.76 7.15 4.40
N GLY A 77 -4.66 6.17 3.51
CA GLY A 77 -5.63 5.09 3.39
C GLY A 77 -5.69 4.21 4.63
N GLN A 78 -4.55 3.89 5.22
CA GLN A 78 -4.45 3.16 6.50
C GLN A 78 -5.05 3.97 7.65
N LEU A 79 -4.79 5.28 7.71
CA LEU A 79 -5.40 6.15 8.71
C LEU A 79 -6.94 6.16 8.61
N LEU A 80 -7.48 6.23 7.39
CA LEU A 80 -8.92 6.15 7.17
C LEU A 80 -9.52 4.82 7.65
N ASP A 81 -8.82 3.72 7.43
CA ASP A 81 -9.23 2.39 7.87
C ASP A 81 -9.23 2.29 9.40
N LEU A 82 -8.15 2.67 10.06
CA LEU A 82 -8.03 2.69 11.52
C LEU A 82 -9.10 3.57 12.18
N GLN A 83 -9.44 4.72 11.60
CA GLN A 83 -10.50 5.59 12.11
C GLN A 83 -11.91 5.01 11.92
N THR A 84 -12.07 4.00 11.06
CA THR A 84 -13.34 3.30 10.85
C THR A 84 -13.56 2.20 11.89
N GLN A 85 -12.48 1.70 12.47
CA GLN A 85 -12.50 0.72 13.55
C GLN A 85 -12.26 1.43 14.89
N PRO A 86 -13.30 1.68 15.71
CA PRO A 86 -13.09 2.34 16.99
C PRO A 86 -12.31 1.43 17.96
N PRO A 87 -11.57 2.03 18.93
CA PRO A 87 -10.74 1.31 19.90
C PRO A 87 -11.47 0.23 20.72
N ASN A 88 -12.79 0.28 20.75
CA ASN A 88 -13.65 -0.59 21.56
C ASN A 88 -14.12 -1.84 20.79
N GLY A 89 -13.59 -2.13 19.60
CA GLY A 89 -13.96 -3.30 18.78
C GLY A 89 -15.39 -3.26 18.22
N ARG A 90 -16.14 -2.19 18.43
CA ARG A 90 -17.49 -2.01 17.85
C ARG A 90 -17.40 -1.18 16.59
N THR A 91 -17.58 -1.80 15.43
CA THR A 91 -17.67 -1.08 14.15
C THR A 91 -18.68 0.06 14.24
N ASN A 92 -18.22 1.28 14.01
CA ASN A 92 -19.12 2.43 13.98
C ASN A 92 -19.87 2.43 12.65
N LEU A 93 -21.05 1.80 12.63
CA LEU A 93 -21.90 1.69 11.44
C LEU A 93 -22.29 3.06 10.84
N ALA A 94 -22.30 4.13 11.63
CA ALA A 94 -22.62 5.47 11.15
C ALA A 94 -21.55 6.04 10.20
N VAL A 95 -20.30 5.57 10.31
CA VAL A 95 -19.19 5.97 9.42
C VAL A 95 -18.86 4.91 8.36
N CYS A 96 -19.43 3.71 8.45
CA CYS A 96 -19.29 2.65 7.46
C CYS A 96 -20.28 2.85 6.32
N ASN A 97 -19.93 3.65 5.33
CA ASN A 97 -20.70 3.82 4.10
C ASN A 97 -19.87 3.40 2.86
N ALA A 98 -20.55 3.22 1.73
CA ALA A 98 -19.93 2.78 0.49
C ALA A 98 -18.84 3.73 -0.01
N GLU A 99 -19.01 5.04 0.20
CA GLU A 99 -18.04 6.07 -0.21
C GLU A 99 -16.75 5.97 0.61
N ARG A 100 -16.87 5.81 1.94
CA ARG A 100 -15.71 5.62 2.82
C ARG A 100 -14.99 4.31 2.49
N TYR A 101 -15.73 3.23 2.29
CA TYR A 101 -15.16 1.96 1.85
C TYR A 101 -14.39 2.10 0.53
N ALA A 102 -14.99 2.74 -0.48
CA ALA A 102 -14.33 3.00 -1.76
C ALA A 102 -13.05 3.83 -1.60
N SER A 103 -13.05 4.80 -0.68
CA SER A 103 -11.88 5.62 -0.36
C SER A 103 -10.78 4.78 0.31
N ILE A 104 -11.11 3.93 1.28
CA ILE A 104 -10.15 3.02 1.92
C ILE A 104 -9.54 2.09 0.88
N VAL A 105 -10.36 1.41 0.07
CA VAL A 105 -9.91 0.54 -1.02
C VAL A 105 -8.96 1.25 -1.95
N LYS A 106 -9.30 2.46 -2.37
CA LYS A 106 -8.51 3.28 -3.29
C LYS A 106 -7.15 3.64 -2.68
N TYR A 107 -7.13 4.20 -1.48
CA TYR A 107 -5.92 4.75 -0.89
C TYR A 107 -5.09 3.69 -0.16
N LYS A 108 -5.69 2.82 0.67
CA LYS A 108 -4.96 1.78 1.39
C LYS A 108 -4.39 0.70 0.47
N THR A 109 -5.08 0.37 -0.65
CA THR A 109 -4.73 -0.83 -1.44
C THR A 109 -4.42 -0.55 -2.90
N ALA A 110 -5.24 0.23 -3.61
CA ALA A 110 -5.18 0.33 -5.06
C ALA A 110 -3.87 0.93 -5.57
N PHE A 111 -3.41 2.00 -4.93
CA PHE A 111 -2.24 2.72 -5.38
C PHE A 111 -0.97 1.88 -5.32
N TYR A 112 -0.71 1.18 -4.21
CA TYR A 112 0.53 0.41 -4.11
C TYR A 112 0.47 -0.94 -4.82
N THR A 113 -0.73 -1.54 -4.93
CA THR A 113 -0.89 -2.91 -5.47
C THR A 113 -0.87 -2.93 -7.00
N ILE A 114 -1.54 -2.00 -7.66
CA ILE A 114 -1.67 -2.01 -9.13
C ILE A 114 -1.05 -0.76 -9.75
N TRP A 115 -1.35 0.44 -9.25
CA TRP A 115 -0.84 1.66 -9.88
C TRP A 115 0.69 1.76 -9.80
N LEU A 116 1.28 1.52 -8.65
CA LEU A 116 2.73 1.61 -8.47
C LEU A 116 3.53 0.71 -9.42
N PRO A 117 3.21 -0.61 -9.56
CA PRO A 117 3.91 -1.45 -10.54
C PRO A 117 3.72 -0.98 -11.99
N VAL A 118 2.51 -0.56 -12.38
CA VAL A 118 2.23 -0.06 -13.73
C VAL A 118 3.00 1.23 -14.02
N ALA A 119 2.90 2.22 -13.13
CA ALA A 119 3.61 3.49 -13.29
C ALA A 119 5.13 3.29 -13.23
N GLY A 120 5.62 2.42 -12.36
CA GLY A 120 7.03 2.05 -12.29
C GLY A 120 7.52 1.42 -13.60
N ALA A 121 6.75 0.51 -14.19
CA ALA A 121 7.07 -0.08 -15.49
C ALA A 121 7.10 0.98 -16.61
N LEU A 122 6.16 1.92 -16.63
CA LEU A 122 6.14 3.03 -17.60
C LEU A 122 7.38 3.93 -17.45
N ILE A 123 7.81 4.23 -16.23
CA ILE A 123 9.05 4.99 -15.98
C ILE A 123 10.27 4.22 -16.49
N LEU A 124 10.36 2.92 -16.18
CA LEU A 124 11.47 2.06 -16.61
C LEU A 124 11.55 1.91 -18.13
N ALA A 125 10.40 1.90 -18.81
CA ALA A 125 10.28 1.86 -20.27
C ALA A 125 10.44 3.24 -20.93
N GLU A 126 10.61 4.32 -20.15
CA GLU A 126 10.67 5.71 -20.61
C GLU A 126 9.38 6.16 -21.34
N MET A 127 8.24 5.54 -21.02
CA MET A 127 6.93 5.75 -21.59
C MET A 127 5.97 6.54 -20.67
N HIS A 128 6.46 7.20 -19.64
CA HIS A 128 5.65 7.89 -18.63
C HIS A 128 5.24 9.31 -19.05
N THR A 129 4.78 9.47 -20.30
CA THR A 129 4.24 10.76 -20.75
C THR A 129 2.88 11.05 -20.13
N PRO A 130 2.45 12.34 -20.04
CA PRO A 130 1.14 12.70 -19.50
C PRO A 130 -0.02 11.97 -20.20
N GLU A 131 0.07 11.75 -21.53
CA GLU A 131 -0.95 11.08 -22.33
C GLU A 131 -1.07 9.61 -21.95
N VAL A 132 0.05 8.91 -21.84
CA VAL A 132 0.08 7.49 -21.45
C VAL A 132 -0.42 7.32 -20.03
N ILE A 133 -0.01 8.19 -19.10
CA ILE A 133 -0.47 8.18 -17.71
C ILE A 133 -1.98 8.44 -17.62
N ALA A 134 -2.51 9.38 -18.41
CA ALA A 134 -3.94 9.69 -18.44
C ALA A 134 -4.81 8.49 -18.85
N VAL A 135 -4.28 7.61 -19.70
CA VAL A 135 -4.96 6.36 -20.10
C VAL A 135 -4.72 5.23 -19.10
N ALA A 136 -3.47 5.00 -18.70
CA ALA A 136 -3.08 3.85 -17.88
C ALA A 136 -3.64 3.92 -16.44
N ARG A 137 -3.64 5.11 -15.82
CA ARG A 137 -4.04 5.29 -14.43
C ARG A 137 -5.51 4.95 -14.18
N PRO A 138 -6.50 5.43 -14.93
CA PRO A 138 -7.90 5.04 -14.75
C PRO A 138 -8.13 3.53 -14.91
N ILE A 139 -7.45 2.88 -15.86
CA ILE A 139 -7.54 1.44 -16.08
C ILE A 139 -7.02 0.70 -14.85
N ALA A 140 -5.81 1.01 -14.39
CA ALA A 140 -5.20 0.42 -13.21
C ALA A 140 -6.09 0.56 -11.96
N MET A 141 -6.68 1.73 -11.75
CA MET A 141 -7.55 1.98 -10.61
C MET A 141 -8.87 1.21 -10.66
N ARG A 142 -9.46 1.04 -11.86
CA ARG A 142 -10.67 0.23 -12.06
C ARG A 142 -10.43 -1.27 -11.83
N MET A 143 -9.26 -1.77 -12.23
CA MET A 143 -8.88 -3.18 -12.01
C MET A 143 -8.90 -3.55 -10.52
N VAL A 144 -8.44 -2.66 -9.65
CA VAL A 144 -8.46 -2.90 -8.19
C VAL A 144 -9.87 -2.98 -7.65
N SER A 145 -10.73 -2.04 -8.04
CA SER A 145 -12.12 -2.03 -7.59
C SER A 145 -12.85 -3.32 -8.00
N PHE A 146 -12.62 -3.79 -9.22
CA PHE A 146 -13.16 -5.06 -9.70
C PHE A 146 -12.63 -6.26 -8.89
N TYR A 147 -11.32 -6.34 -8.68
CA TYR A 147 -10.68 -7.44 -7.96
C TYR A 147 -11.14 -7.53 -6.50
N LEU A 148 -11.24 -6.39 -5.81
CA LEU A 148 -11.67 -6.37 -4.41
C LEU A 148 -13.16 -6.68 -4.26
N ASN A 149 -14.01 -6.22 -5.18
CA ASN A 149 -15.42 -6.60 -5.20
C ASN A 149 -15.60 -8.11 -5.42
N MET A 150 -14.82 -8.71 -6.32
CA MET A 150 -14.80 -10.18 -6.50
C MET A 150 -14.37 -10.92 -5.24
N LEU A 151 -13.32 -10.46 -4.55
CA LEU A 151 -12.87 -11.09 -3.29
C LEU A 151 -13.93 -10.99 -2.19
N MET A 152 -14.66 -9.88 -2.11
CA MET A 152 -15.77 -9.74 -1.15
C MET A 152 -16.90 -10.72 -1.46
N LEU A 153 -17.31 -10.86 -2.72
CA LEU A 153 -18.33 -11.83 -3.13
C LEU A 153 -17.90 -13.26 -2.81
N TYR A 154 -16.65 -13.65 -3.08
CA TYR A 154 -16.13 -14.98 -2.80
C TYR A 154 -16.06 -15.31 -1.30
N ARG A 155 -15.91 -14.32 -0.42
CA ARG A 155 -15.93 -14.52 1.04
C ARG A 155 -17.33 -14.64 1.63
N MET A 156 -18.37 -14.27 0.88
CA MET A 156 -19.76 -14.34 1.31
C MET A 156 -20.46 -15.61 0.85
N THR A 157 -19.82 -16.39 -0.03
CA THR A 157 -20.24 -17.75 -0.46
C THR A 157 -19.47 -18.82 0.29
#